data_69836fbe6b2506a89d418ca8783e0448
#
_entry.id   69836fbe6b2506a89d418ca8783e0448
#
_cell.length_a   1.000
_cell.length_b   1.000
_cell.length_c   1.000
_cell.angle_alpha   90.00
_cell.angle_beta   90.00
_cell.angle_gamma   90.00
#
_symmetry.space_group_name_H-M   'P 1'
#
loop_
_entity.id
_entity.type
_entity.pdbx_description
1 polymer ?
#
loop_
_entity_poly.entity_id
_entity_poly.type
_entity_poly.pdbx_seq_one_letter_code
_entity_poly.pdbx_strand_id
1 'polypeptide(L)'
;LGPILAFAFGSALGDLDLMLRSSRTALAGLVTGLVVAMAIGALTSANLGSDELISRTFVGVDSVALALAAGAAAALSISTGISSALVGVMVAVALLPPSAAVGLFIGDGEWSMALRATLLLAINVTSVLLAALFVFRVKGVRPRTWLERRSAKRSVFVNYAVWVVCIAVLTAIAWRIAPVDVLP
;
A
#
# COMPACT_ATOMS: atom_id res chain seq x y z
N LEU A 1 3.50 1.57 -9.48
CA LEU A 1 2.84 2.35 -8.42
C LEU A 1 1.61 3.10 -8.93
N GLY A 2 1.58 3.57 -10.19
CA GLY A 2 0.39 4.08 -10.86
C GLY A 2 -0.84 3.15 -10.77
N PRO A 3 -0.68 1.82 -10.90
CA PRO A 3 -1.80 0.89 -10.79
C PRO A 3 -2.53 0.91 -9.44
N ILE A 4 -1.84 1.19 -8.31
CA ILE A 4 -2.49 1.28 -6.99
C ILE A 4 -3.43 2.49 -6.94
N LEU A 5 -3.01 3.62 -7.50
CA LEU A 5 -3.86 4.81 -7.59
C LEU A 5 -4.97 4.66 -8.63
N ALA A 6 -4.72 3.95 -9.74
CA ALA A 6 -5.75 3.59 -10.71
C ALA A 6 -6.82 2.69 -10.10
N PHE A 7 -6.43 1.77 -9.20
CA PHE A 7 -7.35 0.96 -8.42
C PHE A 7 -8.21 1.83 -7.50
N ALA A 8 -7.59 2.77 -6.75
CA ALA A 8 -8.32 3.70 -5.89
C ALA A 8 -9.28 4.58 -6.71
N PHE A 9 -8.87 5.04 -7.88
CA PHE A 9 -9.70 5.84 -8.77
C PHE A 9 -10.87 5.02 -9.34
N GLY A 10 -10.62 3.80 -9.83
CA GLY A 10 -11.65 2.87 -10.26
C GLY A 10 -12.65 2.54 -9.16
N SER A 11 -12.15 2.35 -7.94
CA SER A 11 -12.98 2.14 -6.75
C SER A 11 -13.86 3.36 -6.42
N ALA A 12 -13.33 4.58 -6.56
CA ALA A 12 -14.11 5.82 -6.38
C ALA A 12 -15.20 5.99 -7.45
N LEU A 13 -14.95 5.51 -8.67
CA LEU A 13 -15.91 5.52 -9.78
C LEU A 13 -16.88 4.32 -9.75
N GLY A 14 -16.57 3.25 -9.03
CA GLY A 14 -17.29 1.98 -9.10
C GLY A 14 -17.01 1.19 -10.39
N ASP A 15 -15.89 1.46 -11.05
CA ASP A 15 -15.46 0.81 -12.29
C ASP A 15 -14.67 -0.47 -11.98
N LEU A 16 -15.36 -1.62 -12.06
CA LEU A 16 -14.79 -2.93 -11.78
C LEU A 16 -13.71 -3.34 -12.81
N ASP A 17 -13.86 -2.96 -14.07
CA ASP A 17 -12.88 -3.27 -15.10
C ASP A 17 -11.55 -2.57 -14.83
N LEU A 18 -11.61 -1.28 -14.50
CA LEU A 18 -10.44 -0.52 -14.11
C LEU A 18 -9.78 -1.10 -12.85
N MET A 19 -10.58 -1.47 -11.84
CA MET A 19 -10.07 -2.09 -10.62
C MET A 19 -9.36 -3.42 -10.91
N LEU A 20 -9.95 -4.30 -11.72
CA LEU A 20 -9.36 -5.60 -12.07
C LEU A 20 -8.08 -5.46 -12.90
N ARG A 21 -8.06 -4.58 -13.88
CA ARG A 21 -6.85 -4.32 -14.69
C ARG A 21 -5.73 -3.73 -13.82
N SER A 22 -6.07 -2.77 -12.99
CA SER A 22 -5.11 -2.10 -12.09
C SER A 22 -4.55 -3.06 -11.05
N SER A 23 -5.38 -3.92 -10.44
CA SER A 23 -4.91 -4.91 -9.47
C SER A 23 -3.99 -5.95 -10.11
N ARG A 24 -4.31 -6.44 -11.31
CA ARG A 24 -3.41 -7.37 -12.04
C ARG A 24 -2.05 -6.74 -12.31
N THR A 25 -2.03 -5.49 -12.77
CA THR A 25 -0.77 -4.78 -13.04
C THR A 25 0.00 -4.48 -11.75
N ALA A 26 -0.70 -4.10 -10.68
CA ALA A 26 -0.08 -3.88 -9.36
C ALA A 26 0.54 -5.17 -8.81
N LEU A 27 -0.20 -6.29 -8.90
CA LEU A 27 0.29 -7.60 -8.45
C LEU A 27 1.48 -8.08 -9.29
N ALA A 28 1.43 -7.94 -10.61
CA ALA A 28 2.55 -8.30 -11.48
C ALA A 28 3.81 -7.50 -11.13
N GLY A 29 3.69 -6.19 -10.93
CA GLY A 29 4.81 -5.34 -10.52
C GLY A 29 5.34 -5.71 -9.13
N LEU A 30 4.45 -5.98 -8.17
CA LEU A 30 4.84 -6.40 -6.82
C LEU A 30 5.58 -7.75 -6.86
N VAL A 31 5.04 -8.75 -7.56
CA VAL A 31 5.65 -10.07 -7.69
C VAL A 31 7.03 -9.96 -8.35
N THR A 32 7.15 -9.18 -9.43
CA THR A 32 8.45 -8.96 -10.08
C THR A 32 9.47 -8.34 -9.12
N GLY A 33 9.06 -7.30 -8.39
CA GLY A 33 9.93 -6.65 -7.39
C GLY A 33 10.33 -7.59 -6.27
N LEU A 34 9.40 -8.41 -5.76
CA LEU A 34 9.68 -9.41 -4.73
C LEU A 34 10.64 -10.49 -5.23
N VAL A 35 10.46 -11.00 -6.45
CA VAL A 35 11.35 -12.02 -7.04
C VAL A 35 12.77 -11.48 -7.18
N VAL A 36 12.92 -10.25 -7.67
CA VAL A 36 14.24 -9.60 -7.77
C VAL A 36 14.89 -9.42 -6.39
N ALA A 37 14.15 -8.89 -5.43
CA ALA A 37 14.65 -8.70 -4.06
C ALA A 37 14.99 -10.05 -3.39
N MET A 38 14.18 -11.08 -3.60
CA MET A 38 14.43 -12.43 -3.10
C MET A 38 15.71 -13.04 -3.72
N ALA A 39 15.93 -12.86 -5.03
CA ALA A 39 17.15 -13.32 -5.68
C ALA A 39 18.38 -12.60 -5.13
N ILE A 40 18.27 -11.29 -4.86
CA ILE A 40 19.35 -10.53 -4.23
C ILE A 40 19.62 -11.06 -2.81
N GLY A 41 18.58 -11.27 -1.99
CA GLY A 41 18.72 -11.81 -0.63
C GLY A 41 19.39 -13.19 -0.62
N ALA A 42 19.03 -14.06 -1.56
CA ALA A 42 19.60 -15.41 -1.67
C ALA A 42 21.03 -15.44 -2.20
N LEU A 43 21.43 -14.48 -3.04
CA LEU A 43 22.75 -14.46 -3.69
C LEU A 43 23.78 -13.60 -2.97
N THR A 44 23.34 -12.67 -2.15
CA THR A 44 24.21 -11.77 -1.41
C THR A 44 24.09 -12.09 0.08
N SER A 45 25.25 -12.23 0.75
CA SER A 45 25.29 -12.17 2.21
C SER A 45 25.04 -10.72 2.66
N ALA A 46 23.83 -10.20 2.34
CA ALA A 46 23.45 -8.86 2.72
C ALA A 46 23.48 -8.74 4.25
N ASN A 47 23.99 -7.61 4.76
CA ASN A 47 23.93 -7.35 6.20
C ASN A 47 22.46 -7.07 6.59
N LEU A 48 21.68 -8.15 6.76
CA LEU A 48 20.25 -8.09 7.12
C LEU A 48 20.02 -7.55 8.54
N GLY A 49 21.08 -7.46 9.34
CA GLY A 49 21.10 -6.80 10.63
C GLY A 49 21.27 -5.29 10.56
N SER A 50 21.19 -4.66 9.37
CA SER A 50 21.24 -3.21 9.27
C SER A 50 20.00 -2.57 9.88
N ASP A 51 20.17 -1.48 10.65
CA ASP A 51 19.08 -0.75 11.29
C ASP A 51 18.00 -0.33 10.30
N GLU A 52 18.37 -0.02 9.06
CA GLU A 52 17.43 0.33 8.00
C GLU A 52 16.51 -0.83 7.63
N LEU A 53 17.03 -2.04 7.45
CA LEU A 53 16.20 -3.22 7.14
C LEU A 53 15.35 -3.65 8.34
N ILE A 54 15.91 -3.62 9.53
CA ILE A 54 15.20 -3.94 10.77
C ILE A 54 14.05 -2.96 10.98
N SER A 55 14.25 -1.66 10.72
CA SER A 55 13.19 -0.65 10.82
C SER A 55 11.97 -0.96 9.94
N ARG A 56 12.15 -1.69 8.83
CA ARG A 56 11.06 -2.11 7.93
C ARG A 56 10.30 -3.35 8.41
N THR A 57 10.63 -3.87 9.57
CA THR A 57 9.88 -4.96 10.24
C THR A 57 8.96 -4.45 11.35
N PHE A 58 9.02 -3.17 11.68
CA PHE A 58 8.18 -2.55 12.70
C PHE A 58 7.10 -1.68 12.07
N VAL A 59 5.87 -1.83 12.60
CA VAL A 59 4.75 -0.99 12.22
C VAL A 59 4.66 0.16 13.22
N GLY A 60 5.20 1.31 12.82
CA GLY A 60 5.10 2.55 13.61
C GLY A 60 3.96 3.46 13.14
N VAL A 61 3.54 4.38 13.98
CA VAL A 61 2.54 5.42 13.63
C VAL A 61 3.08 6.33 12.52
N ASP A 62 4.38 6.57 12.52
CA ASP A 62 5.11 7.32 11.49
C ASP A 62 4.97 6.69 10.09
N SER A 63 5.10 5.36 10.00
CA SER A 63 4.94 4.62 8.73
C SER A 63 3.52 4.74 8.17
N VAL A 64 2.51 4.62 9.04
CA VAL A 64 1.11 4.79 8.66
C VAL A 64 0.82 6.23 8.24
N ALA A 65 1.31 7.22 9.00
CA ALA A 65 1.16 8.63 8.68
C ALA A 65 1.80 8.98 7.32
N LEU A 66 3.02 8.47 7.07
CA LEU A 66 3.71 8.65 5.80
C LEU A 66 2.93 8.04 4.64
N ALA A 67 2.40 6.83 4.80
CA ALA A 67 1.63 6.15 3.77
C ALA A 67 0.30 6.89 3.46
N LEU A 68 -0.39 7.39 4.50
CA LEU A 68 -1.60 8.22 4.34
C LEU A 68 -1.28 9.53 3.61
N ALA A 69 -0.21 10.22 4.01
CA ALA A 69 0.23 11.45 3.37
C ALA A 69 0.62 11.23 1.90
N ALA A 70 1.37 10.16 1.62
CA ALA A 70 1.76 9.78 0.25
C ALA A 70 0.53 9.49 -0.63
N GLY A 71 -0.45 8.75 -0.13
CA GLY A 71 -1.69 8.45 -0.84
C GLY A 71 -2.53 9.69 -1.10
N ALA A 72 -2.65 10.58 -0.10
CA ALA A 72 -3.38 11.83 -0.24
C ALA A 72 -2.71 12.77 -1.26
N ALA A 73 -1.39 12.97 -1.15
CA ALA A 73 -0.63 13.81 -2.06
C ALA A 73 -0.68 13.28 -3.50
N ALA A 74 -0.58 11.97 -3.69
CA ALA A 74 -0.67 11.34 -5.00
C ALA A 74 -2.06 11.52 -5.63
N ALA A 75 -3.13 11.34 -4.88
CA ALA A 75 -4.50 11.54 -5.37
C ALA A 75 -4.79 13.01 -5.66
N LEU A 76 -4.27 13.95 -4.85
CA LEU A 76 -4.35 15.38 -5.12
C LEU A 76 -3.64 15.73 -6.42
N SER A 77 -2.43 15.23 -6.63
CA SER A 77 -1.63 15.47 -7.85
C SER A 77 -2.36 15.01 -9.11
N ILE A 78 -2.97 13.81 -9.08
CA ILE A 78 -3.79 13.32 -10.19
C ILE A 78 -5.00 14.24 -10.42
N SER A 79 -5.66 14.68 -9.35
CA SER A 79 -6.87 15.50 -9.43
C SER A 79 -6.59 16.93 -9.92
N THR A 80 -5.36 17.43 -9.77
CA THR A 80 -4.92 18.78 -10.17
C THR A 80 -4.12 18.80 -11.47
N GLY A 81 -3.87 17.63 -12.08
CA GLY A 81 -3.10 17.53 -13.34
C GLY A 81 -1.59 17.70 -13.18
N ILE A 82 -1.07 17.57 -11.95
CA ILE A 82 0.37 17.60 -11.70
C ILE A 82 1.03 16.32 -12.27
N SER A 83 2.30 16.45 -12.65
CA SER A 83 3.09 15.40 -13.29
C SER A 83 2.95 14.02 -12.63
N SER A 84 2.62 13.01 -13.44
CA SER A 84 2.54 11.59 -13.01
C SER A 84 3.85 11.04 -12.44
N ALA A 85 4.98 11.64 -12.77
CA ALA A 85 6.29 11.26 -12.25
C ALA A 85 6.39 11.55 -10.74
N LEU A 86 5.94 12.73 -10.29
CA LEU A 86 5.92 13.09 -8.86
C LEU A 86 4.99 12.17 -8.06
N VAL A 87 3.84 11.83 -8.62
CA VAL A 87 2.90 10.87 -8.03
C VAL A 87 3.56 9.51 -7.81
N GLY A 88 4.27 9.03 -8.82
CA GLY A 88 5.00 7.75 -8.73
C GLY A 88 6.04 7.73 -7.61
N VAL A 89 6.80 8.81 -7.46
CA VAL A 89 7.82 8.94 -6.41
C VAL A 89 7.20 8.94 -5.00
N MET A 90 6.11 9.69 -4.79
CA MET A 90 5.43 9.78 -3.48
C MET A 90 4.94 8.41 -3.00
N VAL A 91 4.32 7.63 -3.88
CA VAL A 91 3.84 6.29 -3.54
C VAL A 91 5.01 5.30 -3.42
N ALA A 92 6.09 5.49 -4.21
CA ALA A 92 7.28 4.64 -4.13
C ALA A 92 7.95 4.71 -2.77
N VAL A 93 8.09 5.90 -2.19
CA VAL A 93 8.70 6.10 -0.86
C VAL A 93 7.99 5.29 0.23
N ALA A 94 6.67 5.17 0.15
CA ALA A 94 5.89 4.41 1.14
C ALA A 94 5.92 2.88 0.92
N LEU A 95 6.07 2.41 -0.32
CA LEU A 95 5.84 1.01 -0.66
C LEU A 95 7.09 0.23 -1.07
N LEU A 96 8.08 0.87 -1.71
CA LEU A 96 9.28 0.18 -2.20
C LEU A 96 10.15 -0.39 -1.06
N PRO A 97 10.50 0.39 -0.01
CA PRO A 97 11.35 -0.14 1.04
C PRO A 97 10.77 -1.38 1.74
N PRO A 98 9.50 -1.39 2.21
CA PRO A 98 8.95 -2.59 2.82
C PRO A 98 8.81 -3.76 1.82
N SER A 99 8.50 -3.51 0.54
CA SER A 99 8.44 -4.60 -0.45
C SER A 99 9.81 -5.22 -0.74
N ALA A 100 10.87 -4.40 -0.79
CA ALA A 100 12.24 -4.88 -0.93
C ALA A 100 12.67 -5.70 0.31
N ALA A 101 12.36 -5.22 1.51
CA ALA A 101 12.65 -5.94 2.75
C ALA A 101 11.98 -7.32 2.79
N VAL A 102 10.71 -7.43 2.38
CA VAL A 102 10.01 -8.73 2.26
C VAL A 102 10.81 -9.70 1.38
N GLY A 103 11.19 -9.26 0.17
CA GLY A 103 11.93 -10.11 -0.75
C GLY A 103 13.30 -10.53 -0.20
N LEU A 104 14.06 -9.58 0.34
CA LEU A 104 15.37 -9.84 0.93
C LEU A 104 15.30 -10.87 2.07
N PHE A 105 14.38 -10.69 3.02
CA PHE A 105 14.21 -11.63 4.13
C PHE A 105 13.73 -13.02 3.69
N ILE A 106 12.87 -13.12 2.68
CA ILE A 106 12.48 -14.41 2.10
C ILE A 106 13.70 -15.09 1.45
N GLY A 107 14.51 -14.32 0.71
CA GLY A 107 15.69 -14.85 0.03
C GLY A 107 16.75 -15.38 0.98
N ASP A 108 16.90 -14.78 2.14
CA ASP A 108 17.83 -15.20 3.20
C ASP A 108 17.25 -16.29 4.12
N GLY A 109 15.95 -16.60 4.00
CA GLY A 109 15.29 -17.62 4.84
C GLY A 109 14.78 -17.11 6.19
N GLU A 110 14.82 -15.79 6.44
CA GLU A 110 14.34 -15.14 7.66
C GLU A 110 12.83 -14.89 7.64
N TRP A 111 12.05 -15.98 7.75
CA TRP A 111 10.58 -15.97 7.60
C TRP A 111 9.86 -15.09 8.62
N SER A 112 10.39 -14.98 9.84
CA SER A 112 9.80 -14.14 10.88
C SER A 112 9.86 -12.66 10.53
N MET A 113 11.01 -12.20 10.02
CA MET A 113 11.22 -10.83 9.56
C MET A 113 10.44 -10.55 8.27
N ALA A 114 10.41 -11.52 7.35
CA ALA A 114 9.61 -11.43 6.13
C ALA A 114 8.13 -11.23 6.42
N LEU A 115 7.57 -11.95 7.40
CA LEU A 115 6.18 -11.81 7.81
C LEU A 115 5.90 -10.41 8.36
N ARG A 116 6.77 -9.87 9.22
CA ARG A 116 6.65 -8.51 9.78
C ARG A 116 6.72 -7.45 8.69
N ALA A 117 7.69 -7.55 7.77
CA ALA A 117 7.81 -6.63 6.62
C ALA A 117 6.58 -6.72 5.70
N THR A 118 6.00 -7.92 5.52
CA THR A 118 4.75 -8.11 4.75
C THR A 118 3.58 -7.41 5.41
N LEU A 119 3.45 -7.46 6.73
CA LEU A 119 2.42 -6.74 7.47
C LEU A 119 2.57 -5.23 7.31
N LEU A 120 3.79 -4.71 7.42
CA LEU A 120 4.06 -3.29 7.18
C LEU A 120 3.66 -2.89 5.75
N LEU A 121 4.06 -3.69 4.75
CA LEU A 121 3.70 -3.45 3.35
C LEU A 121 2.16 -3.43 3.16
N ALA A 122 1.45 -4.39 3.73
CA ALA A 122 0.00 -4.48 3.64
C ALA A 122 -0.69 -3.27 4.29
N ILE A 123 -0.22 -2.82 5.45
CA ILE A 123 -0.71 -1.62 6.13
C ILE A 123 -0.47 -0.38 5.27
N ASN A 124 0.74 -0.23 4.70
CA ASN A 124 1.08 0.91 3.87
C ASN A 124 0.23 0.95 2.59
N VAL A 125 0.07 -0.18 1.88
CA VAL A 125 -0.81 -0.27 0.70
C VAL A 125 -2.23 0.14 1.05
N THR A 126 -2.77 -0.39 2.14
CA THR A 126 -4.14 -0.09 2.58
C THR A 126 -4.29 1.38 2.96
N SER A 127 -3.30 1.96 3.64
CA SER A 127 -3.27 3.38 4.02
C SER A 127 -3.24 4.30 2.80
N VAL A 128 -2.37 4.01 1.82
CA VAL A 128 -2.30 4.75 0.55
C VAL A 128 -3.64 4.71 -0.17
N LEU A 129 -4.26 3.52 -0.27
CA LEU A 129 -5.56 3.36 -0.93
C LEU A 129 -6.66 4.12 -0.20
N LEU A 130 -6.72 4.04 1.12
CA LEU A 130 -7.73 4.73 1.92
C LEU A 130 -7.61 6.25 1.78
N ALA A 131 -6.40 6.79 1.88
CA ALA A 131 -6.15 8.22 1.73
C ALA A 131 -6.49 8.70 0.31
N ALA A 132 -6.10 7.94 -0.72
CA ALA A 132 -6.42 8.27 -2.10
C ALA A 132 -7.94 8.26 -2.35
N LEU A 133 -8.65 7.26 -1.86
CA LEU A 133 -10.11 7.18 -1.93
C LEU A 133 -10.77 8.37 -1.25
N PHE A 134 -10.29 8.75 -0.08
CA PHE A 134 -10.80 9.91 0.66
C PHE A 134 -10.65 11.19 -0.16
N VAL A 135 -9.47 11.43 -0.72
CA VAL A 135 -9.19 12.61 -1.55
C VAL A 135 -10.05 12.63 -2.81
N PHE A 136 -10.16 11.51 -3.53
CA PHE A 136 -11.02 11.43 -4.72
C PHE A 136 -12.48 11.72 -4.37
N ARG A 137 -12.95 11.28 -3.21
CA ARG A 137 -14.29 11.58 -2.71
C ARG A 137 -14.50 13.05 -2.45
N VAL A 138 -13.55 13.71 -1.76
CA VAL A 138 -13.59 15.15 -1.45
C VAL A 138 -13.54 15.98 -2.72
N LYS A 139 -12.70 15.57 -3.70
CA LYS A 139 -12.58 16.22 -5.00
C LYS A 139 -13.78 15.99 -5.92
N GLY A 140 -14.80 15.25 -5.46
CA GLY A 140 -16.03 15.05 -6.21
C GLY A 140 -15.92 14.06 -7.37
N VAL A 141 -14.90 13.20 -7.38
CA VAL A 141 -14.80 12.10 -8.34
C VAL A 141 -15.99 11.17 -8.10
N ARG A 142 -16.92 11.13 -9.06
CA ARG A 142 -18.18 10.39 -8.96
C ARG A 142 -18.48 9.69 -10.28
N PRO A 143 -19.23 8.58 -10.27
CA PRO A 143 -19.71 7.92 -11.46
C PRO A 143 -20.48 8.89 -12.38
N ARG A 144 -20.23 8.82 -13.69
CA ARG A 144 -20.83 9.73 -14.68
C ARG A 144 -22.27 9.36 -15.01
N THR A 145 -22.64 8.08 -14.93
CA THR A 145 -23.96 7.59 -15.34
C THR A 145 -24.93 7.46 -14.17
N TRP A 146 -26.22 7.71 -14.43
CA TRP A 146 -27.28 7.68 -13.43
C TRP A 146 -27.52 6.28 -12.84
N LEU A 147 -27.37 5.24 -13.66
CA LEU A 147 -27.47 3.83 -13.25
C LEU A 147 -26.34 3.41 -12.32
N GLU A 148 -25.12 3.86 -12.57
CA GLU A 148 -23.96 3.62 -11.72
C GLU A 148 -24.07 4.32 -10.36
N ARG A 149 -24.71 5.49 -10.30
CA ARG A 149 -24.86 6.24 -9.03
C ARG A 149 -25.68 5.51 -7.98
N ARG A 150 -26.67 4.70 -8.38
CA ARG A 150 -27.53 3.98 -7.44
C ARG A 150 -26.82 2.75 -6.86
N SER A 151 -26.03 2.07 -7.67
CA SER A 151 -25.17 0.95 -7.28
C SER A 151 -23.92 1.42 -6.50
N ALA A 152 -23.32 2.52 -6.92
CA ALA A 152 -22.08 3.05 -6.38
C ALA A 152 -22.19 3.58 -4.93
N LYS A 153 -23.32 4.14 -4.49
CA LYS A 153 -23.44 4.67 -3.12
C LYS A 153 -23.25 3.59 -2.06
N ARG A 154 -23.83 2.42 -2.25
CA ARG A 154 -23.67 1.28 -1.33
C ARG A 154 -22.28 0.66 -1.46
N SER A 155 -21.79 0.52 -2.68
CA SER A 155 -20.48 -0.05 -2.99
C SER A 155 -19.33 0.79 -2.42
N VAL A 156 -19.39 2.12 -2.54
CA VAL A 156 -18.37 3.03 -2.02
C VAL A 156 -18.33 3.01 -0.50
N PHE A 157 -19.48 3.01 0.18
CA PHE A 157 -19.51 2.94 1.65
C PHE A 157 -18.97 1.59 2.16
N VAL A 158 -19.40 0.49 1.54
CA VAL A 158 -18.89 -0.85 1.87
C VAL A 158 -17.38 -0.93 1.64
N ASN A 159 -16.90 -0.36 0.54
CA ASN A 159 -15.46 -0.34 0.23
C ASN A 159 -14.65 0.45 1.28
N TYR A 160 -15.14 1.61 1.72
CA TYR A 160 -14.54 2.36 2.82
C TYR A 160 -14.50 1.56 4.13
N ALA A 161 -15.63 0.95 4.49
CA ALA A 161 -15.73 0.13 5.69
C ALA A 161 -14.74 -1.04 5.64
N VAL A 162 -14.64 -1.72 4.49
CA VAL A 162 -13.69 -2.83 4.28
C VAL A 162 -12.25 -2.36 4.49
N TRP A 163 -11.84 -1.24 3.90
CA TRP A 163 -10.47 -0.75 4.04
C TRP A 163 -10.13 -0.29 5.45
N VAL A 164 -11.07 0.38 6.14
CA VAL A 164 -10.90 0.77 7.56
C VAL A 164 -10.77 -0.46 8.45
N VAL A 165 -11.64 -1.46 8.26
CA VAL A 165 -11.55 -2.73 8.99
C VAL A 165 -10.24 -3.44 8.68
N CYS A 166 -9.80 -3.44 7.42
CA CYS A 166 -8.54 -4.06 7.00
C CYS A 166 -7.33 -3.40 7.71
N ILE A 167 -7.26 -2.07 7.77
CA ILE A 167 -6.20 -1.38 8.53
C ILE A 167 -6.28 -1.74 10.00
N ALA A 168 -7.45 -1.70 10.62
CA ALA A 168 -7.60 -2.00 12.05
C ALA A 168 -7.15 -3.43 12.37
N VAL A 169 -7.54 -4.41 11.55
CA VAL A 169 -7.15 -5.81 11.71
C VAL A 169 -5.65 -6.00 11.51
N LEU A 170 -5.07 -5.42 10.45
CA LEU A 170 -3.64 -5.52 10.17
C LEU A 170 -2.81 -4.88 11.28
N THR A 171 -3.23 -3.72 11.78
CA THR A 171 -2.54 -3.04 12.88
C THR A 171 -2.64 -3.85 14.17
N ALA A 172 -3.80 -4.44 14.46
CA ALA A 172 -3.98 -5.31 15.63
C ALA A 172 -3.11 -6.58 15.55
N ILE A 173 -3.00 -7.20 14.36
CA ILE A 173 -2.12 -8.35 14.12
C ILE A 173 -0.66 -7.93 14.29
N ALA A 174 -0.26 -6.81 13.72
CA ALA A 174 1.11 -6.31 13.83
C ALA A 174 1.48 -6.05 15.31
N TRP A 175 0.56 -5.49 16.08
CA TRP A 175 0.76 -5.27 17.52
C TRP A 175 0.91 -6.57 18.32
N ARG A 176 0.19 -7.62 17.93
CA ARG A 176 0.31 -8.96 18.55
C ARG A 176 1.62 -9.65 18.22
N ILE A 177 2.20 -9.38 17.06
CA ILE A 177 3.45 -10.00 16.59
C ILE A 177 4.67 -9.18 17.01
N ALA A 178 4.52 -7.88 17.27
CA ALA A 178 5.59 -7.05 17.81
C ALA A 178 5.91 -7.49 19.24
N PRO A 179 7.16 -7.82 19.60
CA PRO A 179 7.53 -8.04 20.98
C PRO A 179 7.34 -6.73 21.76
N VAL A 180 6.76 -6.84 22.93
CA VAL A 180 6.46 -5.71 23.85
C VAL A 180 7.74 -5.01 24.38
N ASP A 181 8.92 -5.54 24.06
CA ASP A 181 10.20 -5.18 24.69
C ASP A 181 11.01 -4.11 23.92
N VAL A 182 10.39 -3.36 23.01
CA VAL A 182 11.08 -2.27 22.27
C VAL A 182 10.35 -0.94 22.43
N LEU A 183 10.09 -0.59 23.68
CA LEU A 183 9.86 0.81 24.07
C LEU A 183 11.08 1.25 24.89
N PRO A 184 11.83 2.27 24.45
CA PRO A 184 12.91 2.84 25.23
C PRO A 184 12.39 3.46 26.52
#